data_c366b801ac9056525585ad316524da08
#
_entry.id   c366b801ac9056525585ad316524da08
#
_cell.length_a   1.000
_cell.length_b   1.000
_cell.length_c   1.000
_cell.angle_alpha   90.00
_cell.angle_beta   90.00
_cell.angle_gamma   90.00
#
_symmetry.space_group_name_H-M   'P 1'
#
loop_
_entity.id
_entity.type
_entity.pdbx_description
1 polymer ?
#
loop_
_entity_poly.entity_id
_entity_poly.type
_entity_poly.pdbx_seq_one_letter_code
_entity_poly.pdbx_strand_id
1 'polypeptide(L)'
;MLFRSMCAALRQAQDLASQWTRINPDSYPPVIINVTDGMANDGDPMEAARRFSDISTNDGQALFFNVHITDINSAPISYPASEQELPNDRYAKKLFAMSSLIPETSLALLRSLWAHPVFPGARGLIFNGDAASVRQM
;
A
#
# COMPACT_ATOMS: atom_id res chain seq x y z
N MET A 1 -25.59 10.74 -0.73
CA MET A 1 -24.51 9.81 -0.38
C MET A 1 -23.28 10.14 -1.24
N LEU A 2 -22.24 10.69 -0.63
CA LEU A 2 -21.00 10.97 -1.34
C LEU A 2 -20.26 9.64 -1.51
N PHE A 3 -20.31 9.09 -2.72
CA PHE A 3 -19.41 8.01 -3.08
C PHE A 3 -18.00 8.59 -3.16
N ARG A 4 -17.23 8.40 -2.12
CA ARG A 4 -15.81 8.73 -2.16
C ARG A 4 -15.12 7.72 -3.04
N SER A 5 -14.75 8.15 -4.21
CA SER A 5 -14.02 7.34 -5.14
C SER A 5 -12.56 7.22 -4.72
N MET A 6 -11.95 6.10 -5.02
CA MET A 6 -10.57 5.80 -4.66
C MET A 6 -9.61 6.84 -5.25
N CYS A 7 -9.75 7.16 -6.53
CA CYS A 7 -8.84 8.11 -7.18
C CYS A 7 -8.92 9.53 -6.60
N ALA A 8 -10.12 10.00 -6.23
CA ALA A 8 -10.29 11.28 -5.56
C ALA A 8 -9.62 11.29 -4.18
N ALA A 9 -9.77 10.21 -3.42
CA ALA A 9 -9.13 10.06 -2.11
C ALA A 9 -7.59 10.04 -2.24
N LEU A 10 -7.06 9.33 -3.24
CA LEU A 10 -5.62 9.28 -3.50
C LEU A 10 -5.06 10.65 -3.89
N ARG A 11 -5.77 11.42 -4.71
CA ARG A 11 -5.36 12.80 -5.04
C ARG A 11 -5.29 13.68 -3.80
N GLN A 12 -6.28 13.59 -2.93
CA GLN A 12 -6.28 14.35 -1.67
C GLN A 12 -5.12 13.93 -0.77
N ALA A 13 -4.82 12.64 -0.67
CA ALA A 13 -3.68 12.13 0.10
C ALA A 13 -2.35 12.64 -0.48
N GLN A 14 -2.22 12.73 -1.80
CA GLN A 14 -1.04 13.30 -2.46
C GLN A 14 -0.82 14.77 -2.09
N ASP A 15 -1.87 15.57 -2.11
CA ASP A 15 -1.79 16.98 -1.74
C ASP A 15 -1.33 17.13 -0.29
N LEU A 16 -1.90 16.37 0.62
CA LEU A 16 -1.51 16.36 2.03
C LEU A 16 -0.05 15.92 2.23
N ALA A 17 0.35 14.82 1.59
CA ALA A 17 1.72 14.33 1.69
C ALA A 17 2.73 15.32 1.12
N SER A 18 2.42 15.96 -0.02
CA SER A 18 3.27 16.98 -0.64
C SER A 18 3.44 18.22 0.24
N GLN A 19 2.38 18.66 0.89
CA GLN A 19 2.44 19.79 1.82
C GLN A 19 3.27 19.44 3.04
N TRP A 20 3.06 18.25 3.59
CA TRP A 20 3.76 17.80 4.78
C TRP A 20 5.28 17.67 4.54
N THR A 21 5.70 17.08 3.42
CA THR A 21 7.12 16.89 3.08
C THR A 21 7.86 18.20 2.87
N ARG A 22 7.18 19.24 2.36
CA ARG A 22 7.77 20.58 2.24
C ARG A 22 8.07 21.22 3.58
N ILE A 23 7.26 20.94 4.60
CA ILE A 23 7.42 21.47 5.95
C ILE A 23 8.42 20.62 6.76
N ASN A 24 8.50 19.32 6.45
CA ASN A 24 9.30 18.33 7.19
C ASN A 24 10.26 17.59 6.26
N PRO A 25 11.21 18.29 5.60
CA PRO A 25 12.06 17.68 4.59
C PRO A 25 13.02 16.63 5.11
N ASP A 26 13.36 16.66 6.38
CA ASP A 26 14.33 15.73 7.00
C ASP A 26 13.67 14.60 7.79
N SER A 27 12.35 14.50 7.72
CA SER A 27 11.60 13.44 8.41
C SER A 27 11.58 12.15 7.59
N TYR A 28 11.20 11.05 8.24
CA TYR A 28 10.87 9.82 7.54
C TYR A 28 9.77 10.10 6.49
N PRO A 29 9.85 9.48 5.30
CA PRO A 29 8.85 9.73 4.26
C PRO A 29 7.44 9.31 4.68
N PRO A 30 6.41 10.01 4.18
CA PRO A 30 5.02 9.64 4.49
C PRO A 30 4.71 8.22 4.04
N VAL A 31 3.92 7.52 4.84
CA VAL A 31 3.35 6.21 4.48
C VAL A 31 1.85 6.39 4.27
N ILE A 32 1.38 6.10 3.09
CA ILE A 32 -0.03 6.15 2.73
C ILE A 32 -0.56 4.72 2.71
N ILE A 33 -1.59 4.45 3.50
CA ILE A 33 -2.24 3.15 3.55
C ILE A 33 -3.64 3.28 2.94
N ASN A 34 -3.85 2.64 1.81
CA ASN A 34 -5.13 2.56 1.13
C ASN A 34 -5.85 1.28 1.56
N VAL A 35 -6.97 1.44 2.27
CA VAL A 35 -7.82 0.32 2.67
C VAL A 35 -9.03 0.28 1.74
N THR A 36 -9.23 -0.83 1.06
CA THR A 36 -10.27 -0.97 0.03
C THR A 36 -10.93 -2.34 0.06
N ASP A 37 -12.22 -2.38 -0.24
CA ASP A 37 -13.00 -3.60 -0.42
C ASP A 37 -13.32 -3.89 -1.91
N GLY A 38 -12.85 -3.05 -2.81
CA GLY A 38 -13.18 -3.17 -4.23
C GLY A 38 -12.34 -2.30 -5.15
N MET A 39 -12.69 -2.33 -6.41
CA MET A 39 -12.02 -1.59 -7.48
C MET A 39 -12.40 -0.11 -7.48
N ALA A 40 -11.50 0.73 -7.95
CA ALA A 40 -11.83 2.12 -8.26
C ALA A 40 -12.87 2.20 -9.38
N ASN A 41 -13.84 3.09 -9.23
CA ASN A 41 -14.88 3.34 -10.22
C ASN A 41 -14.82 4.75 -10.83
N ASP A 42 -13.80 5.54 -10.47
CA ASP A 42 -13.63 6.95 -10.84
C ASP A 42 -12.35 7.21 -11.64
N GLY A 43 -11.75 6.17 -12.18
CA GLY A 43 -10.54 6.27 -12.99
C GLY A 43 -9.55 5.14 -12.75
N ASP A 44 -8.33 5.30 -13.26
CA ASP A 44 -7.25 4.35 -13.07
C ASP A 44 -6.43 4.71 -11.81
N PRO A 45 -6.52 3.91 -10.74
CA PRO A 45 -5.77 4.17 -9.52
C PRO A 45 -4.25 3.99 -9.69
N MET A 46 -3.80 3.29 -10.72
CA MET A 46 -2.37 3.13 -11.02
C MET A 46 -1.68 4.46 -11.26
N GLU A 47 -2.29 5.35 -12.02
CA GLU A 47 -1.74 6.67 -12.28
C GLU A 47 -1.65 7.49 -10.99
N ALA A 48 -2.71 7.47 -10.20
CA ALA A 48 -2.73 8.15 -8.92
C ALA A 48 -1.66 7.59 -7.98
N ALA A 49 -1.49 6.27 -7.92
CA ALA A 49 -0.47 5.63 -7.08
C ALA A 49 0.96 6.00 -7.50
N ARG A 50 1.23 6.08 -8.81
CA ARG A 50 2.57 6.46 -9.32
C ARG A 50 3.02 7.83 -8.84
N ARG A 51 2.10 8.76 -8.66
CA ARG A 51 2.42 10.13 -8.21
C ARG A 51 2.99 10.18 -6.79
N PHE A 52 2.75 9.17 -5.96
CA PHE A 52 3.40 9.09 -4.65
C PHE A 52 4.91 8.90 -4.74
N SER A 53 5.41 8.27 -5.79
CA SER A 53 6.85 8.13 -6.02
C SER A 53 7.57 9.45 -6.28
N ASP A 54 6.84 10.51 -6.66
CA ASP A 54 7.37 11.86 -6.87
C ASP A 54 7.42 12.68 -5.56
N ILE A 55 6.86 12.14 -4.49
CA ILE A 55 6.84 12.77 -3.17
C ILE A 55 7.95 12.15 -2.33
N SER A 56 8.86 12.97 -1.81
CA SER A 56 9.99 12.48 -1.03
C SER A 56 10.39 13.46 0.07
N THR A 57 11.03 12.91 1.09
CA THR A 57 11.87 13.65 2.03
C THR A 57 13.34 13.36 1.70
N ASN A 58 14.27 13.96 2.45
CA ASN A 58 15.69 13.64 2.34
C ASN A 58 16.00 12.18 2.75
N ASP A 59 15.09 11.54 3.48
CA ASP A 59 15.21 10.15 3.95
C ASP A 59 14.64 9.12 2.97
N GLY A 60 13.90 9.52 1.96
CA GLY A 60 13.39 8.63 0.92
C GLY A 60 12.05 9.03 0.32
N GLN A 61 11.58 8.20 -0.59
CA GLN A 61 10.29 8.37 -1.26
C GLN A 61 9.13 7.99 -0.35
N ALA A 62 7.98 8.65 -0.53
CA ALA A 62 6.73 8.25 0.09
C ALA A 62 6.39 6.79 -0.26
N LEU A 63 5.85 6.08 0.72
CA LEU A 63 5.45 4.69 0.57
C LEU A 63 3.94 4.60 0.41
N PHE A 64 3.50 3.78 -0.54
CA PHE A 64 2.09 3.54 -0.80
C PHE A 64 1.78 2.06 -0.58
N PHE A 65 0.99 1.78 0.45
CA PHE A 65 0.61 0.43 0.86
C PHE A 65 -0.88 0.21 0.61
N ASN A 66 -1.24 -1.00 0.26
CA ASN A 66 -2.62 -1.39 0.03
C ASN A 66 -3.06 -2.50 0.98
N VAL A 67 -4.25 -2.35 1.50
CA VAL A 67 -4.94 -3.39 2.28
C VAL A 67 -6.28 -3.67 1.60
N HIS A 68 -6.39 -4.84 1.00
CA HIS A 68 -7.66 -5.33 0.48
C HIS A 68 -8.38 -6.12 1.57
N ILE A 69 -9.57 -5.69 1.92
CA ILE A 69 -10.44 -6.37 2.88
C ILE A 69 -11.56 -7.09 2.15
N THR A 70 -11.95 -8.25 2.67
CA THR A 70 -13.03 -9.05 2.11
C THR A 70 -13.82 -9.71 3.23
N ASP A 71 -15.10 -9.93 2.97
CA ASP A 71 -15.99 -10.75 3.82
C ASP A 71 -15.99 -12.23 3.36
N ILE A 72 -15.36 -12.53 2.23
CA ILE A 72 -15.18 -13.90 1.77
C ILE A 72 -14.15 -14.59 2.67
N ASN A 73 -14.48 -15.81 3.09
CA ASN A 73 -13.57 -16.61 3.91
C ASN A 73 -12.39 -17.13 3.07
N SER A 74 -11.40 -16.29 2.89
CA SER A 74 -10.16 -16.57 2.17
C SER A 74 -8.96 -16.30 3.06
N ALA A 75 -7.90 -17.07 2.90
CA ALA A 75 -6.66 -16.84 3.63
C ALA A 75 -6.02 -15.51 3.21
N PRO A 76 -5.60 -14.66 4.16
CA PRO A 76 -4.89 -13.43 3.83
C PRO A 76 -3.52 -13.74 3.18
N ILE A 77 -3.14 -12.91 2.21
CA ILE A 77 -1.81 -12.91 1.60
C ILE A 77 -1.13 -11.61 2.00
N SER A 78 -0.06 -11.72 2.78
CA SER A 78 0.60 -10.56 3.37
C SER A 78 2.01 -10.39 2.82
N TYR A 79 2.32 -9.18 2.38
CA TYR A 79 3.63 -8.78 1.91
C TYR A 79 4.21 -9.68 0.81
N PRO A 80 3.46 -9.94 -0.28
CA PRO A 80 3.96 -10.78 -1.36
C PRO A 80 5.19 -10.14 -2.03
N ALA A 81 6.15 -10.97 -2.39
CA ALA A 81 7.33 -10.56 -3.16
C ALA A 81 7.16 -10.80 -4.66
N SER A 82 6.14 -11.55 -5.05
CA SER A 82 5.87 -11.93 -6.43
C SER A 82 4.37 -12.00 -6.71
N GLU A 83 3.98 -11.67 -7.92
CA GLU A 83 2.59 -11.82 -8.39
C GLU A 83 2.09 -13.28 -8.36
N GLN A 84 3.01 -14.24 -8.45
CA GLN A 84 2.68 -15.66 -8.39
C GLN A 84 2.13 -16.09 -7.03
N GLU A 85 2.39 -15.34 -5.98
CA GLU A 85 1.84 -15.57 -4.65
C GLU A 85 0.37 -15.15 -4.54
N LEU A 86 -0.12 -14.39 -5.49
CA LEU A 86 -1.49 -13.89 -5.53
C LEU A 86 -2.39 -14.81 -6.38
N PRO A 87 -3.71 -14.80 -6.12
CA PRO A 87 -4.65 -15.49 -7.01
C PRO A 87 -4.59 -14.91 -8.43
N ASN A 88 -5.00 -15.69 -9.42
CA ASN A 88 -5.06 -15.23 -10.82
C ASN A 88 -6.23 -14.26 -11.02
N ASP A 89 -6.12 -13.10 -10.44
CA ASP A 89 -7.10 -12.03 -10.41
C ASP A 89 -6.43 -10.72 -10.84
N ARG A 90 -7.00 -10.07 -11.82
CA ARG A 90 -6.50 -8.78 -12.34
C ARG A 90 -6.44 -7.70 -11.25
N TYR A 91 -7.40 -7.71 -10.35
CA TYR A 91 -7.45 -6.73 -9.27
C TYR A 91 -6.33 -6.95 -8.25
N ALA A 92 -6.08 -8.20 -7.86
CA ALA A 92 -4.96 -8.53 -6.97
C ALA A 92 -3.61 -8.11 -7.56
N LYS A 93 -3.40 -8.40 -8.85
CA LYS A 93 -2.18 -8.01 -9.58
C LYS A 93 -2.04 -6.49 -9.69
N LYS A 94 -3.15 -5.77 -9.90
CA LYS A 94 -3.15 -4.31 -9.95
C LYS A 94 -2.74 -3.72 -8.59
N LEU A 95 -3.30 -4.21 -7.50
CA LEU A 95 -2.92 -3.77 -6.15
C LEU A 95 -1.45 -4.06 -5.85
N PHE A 96 -0.96 -5.21 -6.27
CA PHE A 96 0.46 -5.54 -6.14
C PHE A 96 1.35 -4.52 -6.87
N ALA A 97 1.04 -4.23 -8.12
CA ALA A 97 1.80 -3.27 -8.92
C ALA A 97 1.75 -1.85 -8.36
N MET A 98 0.63 -1.46 -7.74
CA MET A 98 0.47 -0.16 -7.09
C MET A 98 1.24 -0.04 -5.77
N SER A 99 1.51 -1.16 -5.10
CA SER A 99 2.11 -1.16 -3.77
C SER A 99 3.62 -0.95 -3.84
N SER A 100 4.14 -0.08 -2.97
CA SER A 100 5.57 0.19 -2.87
C SER A 100 6.34 -1.03 -2.38
N LEU A 101 7.58 -1.16 -2.85
CA LEU A 101 8.54 -2.06 -2.23
C LEU A 101 8.78 -1.65 -0.79
N ILE A 102 8.87 -2.64 0.10
CA ILE A 102 9.23 -2.39 1.49
C ILE A 102 10.73 -2.11 1.53
N PRO A 103 11.16 -0.95 2.11
CA PRO A 103 12.58 -0.63 2.22
C PRO A 103 13.35 -1.71 2.98
N GLU A 104 14.58 -1.98 2.56
CA GLU A 104 15.46 -2.97 3.19
C GLU A 104 15.60 -2.76 4.70
N THR A 105 15.72 -1.52 5.14
CA THR A 105 15.81 -1.16 6.55
C THR A 105 14.56 -1.57 7.35
N SER A 106 13.40 -1.53 6.70
CA SER A 106 12.12 -1.90 7.31
C SER A 106 11.87 -3.41 7.25
N LEU A 107 12.46 -4.12 6.28
CA LEU A 107 12.32 -5.58 6.16
C LEU A 107 12.84 -6.32 7.38
N ALA A 108 13.96 -5.90 7.94
CA ALA A 108 14.54 -6.54 9.12
C ALA A 108 13.60 -6.43 10.33
N LEU A 109 13.02 -5.24 10.54
CA LEU A 109 12.05 -5.01 11.60
C LEU A 109 10.78 -5.82 11.36
N LEU A 110 10.26 -5.79 10.14
CA LEU A 110 9.06 -6.52 9.78
C LEU A 110 9.22 -8.03 10.00
N ARG A 111 10.38 -8.59 9.63
CA ARG A 111 10.70 -10.00 9.87
C ARG A 111 10.72 -10.36 11.35
N SER A 112 11.11 -9.43 12.21
CA SER A 112 11.14 -9.67 13.66
C SER A 112 9.75 -9.61 14.30
N LEU A 113 8.82 -8.89 13.70
CA LEU A 113 7.47 -8.65 14.24
C LEU A 113 6.39 -9.53 13.59
N TRP A 114 6.63 -9.99 12.36
CA TRP A 114 5.66 -10.75 11.59
C TRP A 114 5.85 -12.26 11.79
N ALA A 115 4.75 -12.97 12.04
CA ALA A 115 4.77 -14.42 12.31
C ALA A 115 5.12 -15.28 11.07
N HIS A 116 5.08 -14.67 9.87
CA HIS A 116 5.33 -15.37 8.61
C HIS A 116 6.58 -14.83 7.92
N PRO A 117 7.23 -15.64 7.05
CA PRO A 117 8.41 -15.17 6.32
C PRO A 117 8.09 -13.98 5.43
N VAL A 118 8.97 -12.98 5.44
CA VAL A 118 8.94 -11.83 4.53
C VAL A 118 10.24 -11.83 3.72
N PHE A 119 10.11 -11.96 2.41
CA PHE A 119 11.25 -12.13 1.51
C PHE A 119 11.70 -10.79 0.91
N PRO A 120 12.95 -10.69 0.44
CA PRO A 120 13.39 -9.53 -0.34
C PRO A 120 12.49 -9.31 -1.56
N GLY A 121 12.17 -8.06 -1.85
CA GLY A 121 11.22 -7.71 -2.91
C GLY A 121 9.77 -7.68 -2.46
N ALA A 122 9.49 -7.92 -1.18
CA ALA A 122 8.14 -7.82 -0.63
C ALA A 122 7.57 -6.42 -0.83
N ARG A 123 6.29 -6.38 -1.17
CA ARG A 123 5.54 -5.12 -1.33
C ARG A 123 4.58 -4.90 -0.18
N GLY A 124 4.24 -3.65 0.04
CA GLY A 124 3.28 -3.24 1.09
C GLY A 124 1.85 -3.56 0.69
N LEU A 125 1.52 -4.85 0.61
CA LEU A 125 0.19 -5.34 0.25
C LEU A 125 -0.26 -6.39 1.26
N ILE A 126 -1.50 -6.25 1.72
CA ILE A 126 -2.26 -7.34 2.35
C ILE A 126 -3.49 -7.57 1.48
N PHE A 127 -3.62 -8.75 0.92
CA PHE A 127 -4.74 -9.15 0.09
C PHE A 127 -5.64 -10.13 0.84
N ASN A 128 -6.95 -9.95 0.78
CA ASN A 128 -7.94 -10.68 1.57
C ASN A 128 -7.69 -10.53 3.08
N GLY A 129 -7.32 -9.34 3.51
CA GLY A 129 -7.04 -9.05 4.91
C GLY A 129 -8.28 -9.20 5.80
N ASP A 130 -8.04 -9.65 7.00
CA ASP A 130 -9.01 -9.62 8.09
C ASP A 130 -8.64 -8.55 9.12
N ALA A 131 -9.46 -8.38 10.14
CA ALA A 131 -9.23 -7.39 11.18
C ALA A 131 -7.91 -7.62 11.96
N ALA A 132 -7.43 -8.86 12.05
CA ALA A 132 -6.16 -9.17 12.71
C ALA A 132 -4.98 -8.73 11.86
N SER A 133 -5.01 -9.02 10.55
CA SER A 133 -3.98 -8.62 9.58
C SER A 133 -3.83 -7.09 9.52
N VAL A 134 -4.95 -6.37 9.53
CA VAL A 134 -4.94 -4.90 9.46
C VAL A 134 -4.31 -4.29 10.71
N ARG A 135 -4.56 -4.84 11.89
CA ARG A 135 -4.01 -4.32 13.14
C ARG A 135 -2.49 -4.48 13.27
N GLN A 136 -1.90 -5.38 12.51
CA GLN A 136 -0.46 -5.66 12.55
C GLN A 136 0.33 -4.85 11.49
N MET A 137 -0.38 -4.13 10.63
CA MET A 137 0.25 -3.27 9.62
C MET A 137 0.64 -1.91 10.22
#